data_bb5eecd6d9254601543cef91615fa07a
#
_entry.id   bb5eecd6d9254601543cef91615fa07a
#
_cell.length_a   1.000
_cell.length_b   1.000
_cell.length_c   1.000
_cell.angle_alpha   90.00
_cell.angle_beta   90.00
_cell.angle_gamma   90.00
#
_symmetry.space_group_name_H-M   'P 1'
#
loop_
_entity.id
_entity.type
_entity.pdbx_description
1 polymer ?
#
loop_
_entity_poly.entity_id
_entity_poly.type
_entity_poly.pdbx_seq_one_letter_code
_entity_poly.pdbx_strand_id
1 'polypeptide(L)'
;MPEFVAAKAKAEKSQAFWKNWYTVLTEENIGIDKKGSFYTRGEPVLVVMHGGGILTPDRIQQAYDEGLISNSAKYRNDEFDALLEGRLLDGTSFPLYRLEDIKDGRSNLPHQFGVVLPYKTAQDTKSGYHQKKPFLENPLVLARTAGSHDYLESFYEKAKASDGDLGNYHPFSGRDAIIPQGRVLFVDLTSYGLYGNNNLYNNGRFVGVAPEAPGARKK
;
A
#
# COMPACT_ATOMS: atom_id res chain seq x y z
N MET A 1 5.91 -1.41 0.88
CA MET A 1 5.65 -2.51 -0.09
C MET A 1 6.67 -2.57 -1.23
N PRO A 2 7.13 -1.47 -1.84
CA PRO A 2 8.09 -1.53 -2.97
C PRO A 2 9.36 -2.32 -2.64
N GLU A 3 10.01 -2.03 -1.52
CA GLU A 3 11.23 -2.73 -1.08
C GLU A 3 10.99 -4.22 -0.83
N PHE A 4 9.80 -4.55 -0.32
CA PHE A 4 9.41 -5.92 -0.06
C PHE A 4 9.21 -6.71 -1.36
N VAL A 5 8.55 -6.11 -2.34
CA VAL A 5 8.39 -6.71 -3.69
C VAL A 5 9.75 -6.88 -4.36
N ALA A 6 10.63 -5.87 -4.28
CA ALA A 6 11.98 -5.95 -4.80
C ALA A 6 12.82 -7.05 -4.13
N ALA A 7 12.72 -7.18 -2.80
CA ALA A 7 13.41 -8.24 -2.06
C ALA A 7 12.91 -9.63 -2.45
N LYS A 8 11.59 -9.80 -2.59
CA LYS A 8 11.00 -11.06 -3.06
C LYS A 8 11.40 -11.38 -4.50
N ALA A 9 11.41 -10.39 -5.38
CA ALA A 9 11.84 -10.58 -6.77
C ALA A 9 13.29 -11.11 -6.88
N LYS A 10 14.17 -10.71 -5.94
CA LYS A 10 15.57 -11.18 -5.87
C LYS A 10 15.73 -12.52 -5.15
N ALA A 11 14.85 -12.84 -4.19
CA ALA A 11 14.97 -14.04 -3.37
C ALA A 11 14.68 -15.34 -4.14
N GLU A 12 15.34 -16.44 -3.74
CA GLU A 12 15.04 -17.77 -4.25
C GLU A 12 13.68 -18.26 -3.73
N LYS A 13 12.87 -18.90 -4.59
CA LYS A 13 11.51 -19.34 -4.27
C LYS A 13 11.46 -20.40 -3.14
N SER A 14 12.55 -21.13 -2.93
CA SER A 14 12.72 -22.12 -1.86
C SER A 14 12.83 -21.50 -0.46
N GLN A 15 13.21 -20.24 -0.35
CA GLN A 15 13.45 -19.57 0.92
C GLN A 15 12.15 -19.37 1.72
N ALA A 16 12.26 -19.35 3.06
CA ALA A 16 11.13 -19.13 3.97
C ALA A 16 10.39 -17.81 3.70
N PHE A 17 11.11 -16.82 3.15
CA PHE A 17 10.56 -15.53 2.72
C PHE A 17 9.44 -15.68 1.67
N TRP A 18 9.47 -16.73 0.85
CA TRP A 18 8.43 -17.07 -0.10
C TRP A 18 7.34 -18.01 0.44
N LYS A 19 7.47 -18.49 1.68
CA LYS A 19 6.55 -19.48 2.26
C LYS A 19 5.57 -18.88 3.27
N ASN A 20 5.65 -17.58 3.54
CA ASN A 20 4.84 -16.90 4.54
C ASN A 20 4.17 -15.65 3.96
N TRP A 21 3.07 -15.26 4.54
CA TRP A 21 2.47 -13.96 4.32
C TRP A 21 3.02 -12.92 5.30
N TYR A 22 3.00 -11.66 4.90
CA TYR A 22 3.58 -10.58 5.66
C TYR A 22 2.71 -9.33 5.63
N THR A 23 2.51 -8.70 6.78
CA THR A 23 2.06 -7.32 6.88
C THR A 23 3.21 -6.40 6.51
N VAL A 24 2.97 -5.46 5.64
CA VAL A 24 3.98 -4.49 5.21
C VAL A 24 3.67 -3.11 5.80
N LEU A 25 4.71 -2.27 5.97
CA LEU A 25 4.57 -0.87 6.38
C LEU A 25 4.06 -0.01 5.21
N THR A 26 2.96 -0.45 4.62
CA THR A 26 2.25 0.27 3.57
C THR A 26 0.78 0.29 3.93
N GLU A 27 0.19 1.47 3.86
CA GLU A 27 -1.19 1.74 4.23
C GLU A 27 -1.97 2.26 3.05
N GLU A 28 -3.25 1.97 3.00
CA GLU A 28 -4.22 2.59 2.12
C GLU A 28 -5.15 3.48 2.93
N ASN A 29 -5.11 4.78 2.66
CA ASN A 29 -5.86 5.80 3.39
C ASN A 29 -6.82 6.51 2.42
N ILE A 30 -8.11 6.55 2.75
CA ILE A 30 -9.16 7.14 1.92
C ILE A 30 -9.73 8.36 2.64
N GLY A 31 -10.01 9.42 1.89
CA GLY A 31 -10.69 10.60 2.38
C GLY A 31 -10.96 11.61 1.26
N ILE A 32 -11.48 12.77 1.61
CA ILE A 32 -11.85 13.84 0.66
C ILE A 32 -10.69 14.83 0.52
N ASP A 33 -10.28 15.13 -0.71
CA ASP A 33 -9.35 16.24 -1.00
C ASP A 33 -10.14 17.58 -1.02
N LYS A 34 -10.34 18.15 0.17
CA LYS A 34 -11.13 19.37 0.34
C LYS A 34 -10.49 20.60 -0.32
N LYS A 35 -9.19 20.60 -0.51
CA LYS A 35 -8.43 21.72 -1.09
C LYS A 35 -8.21 21.58 -2.59
N GLY A 36 -8.34 20.38 -3.14
CA GLY A 36 -7.97 20.08 -4.53
C GLY A 36 -6.46 20.10 -4.73
N SER A 37 -5.71 19.61 -3.74
CA SER A 37 -4.24 19.64 -3.75
C SER A 37 -3.65 18.70 -4.80
N PHE A 38 -4.34 17.60 -5.09
CA PHE A 38 -3.87 16.57 -6.03
C PHE A 38 -4.77 16.43 -7.25
N TYR A 39 -6.09 16.42 -7.02
CA TYR A 39 -7.10 16.20 -8.07
C TYR A 39 -8.23 17.23 -7.95
N THR A 40 -9.43 16.89 -8.35
CA THR A 40 -10.59 17.80 -8.26
C THR A 40 -10.95 18.05 -6.79
N ARG A 41 -11.14 19.32 -6.45
CA ARG A 41 -11.55 19.75 -5.12
C ARG A 41 -12.86 19.08 -4.68
N GLY A 42 -12.85 18.51 -3.49
CA GLY A 42 -14.02 17.86 -2.89
C GLY A 42 -14.21 16.40 -3.34
N GLU A 43 -13.39 15.91 -4.25
CA GLU A 43 -13.43 14.50 -4.68
C GLU A 43 -12.65 13.59 -3.72
N PRO A 44 -13.11 12.33 -3.58
CA PRO A 44 -12.40 11.35 -2.78
C PRO A 44 -11.08 10.93 -3.45
N VAL A 45 -10.05 10.77 -2.63
CA VAL A 45 -8.74 10.27 -3.04
C VAL A 45 -8.32 9.09 -2.18
N LEU A 46 -7.49 8.23 -2.75
CA LEU A 46 -6.75 7.18 -2.07
C LEU A 46 -5.29 7.60 -1.95
N VAL A 47 -4.75 7.53 -0.74
CA VAL A 47 -3.33 7.75 -0.46
C VAL A 47 -2.70 6.41 -0.04
N VAL A 48 -1.80 5.90 -0.86
CA VAL A 48 -0.99 4.71 -0.53
C VAL A 48 0.30 5.19 0.12
N MET A 49 0.39 5.03 1.45
CA MET A 49 1.56 5.41 2.22
C MET A 49 2.57 4.29 2.29
N HIS A 50 3.83 4.58 2.03
CA HIS A 50 4.95 3.67 2.13
C HIS A 50 5.88 4.06 3.28
N GLY A 51 6.41 3.08 4.00
CA GLY A 51 7.30 3.32 5.13
C GLY A 51 6.59 3.73 6.44
N GLY A 52 5.31 3.43 6.55
CA GLY A 52 4.45 3.83 7.66
C GLY A 52 3.67 5.12 7.38
N GLY A 53 2.62 5.34 8.14
CA GLY A 53 1.70 6.46 7.98
C GLY A 53 0.93 6.77 9.28
N ILE A 54 -0.39 6.90 9.20
CA ILE A 54 -1.24 7.22 10.36
C ILE A 54 -1.44 5.99 11.26
N LEU A 55 -1.36 4.77 10.72
CA LEU A 55 -1.63 3.54 11.43
C LEU A 55 -0.44 3.10 12.29
N THR A 56 -0.18 3.83 13.37
CA THR A 56 0.74 3.41 14.41
C THR A 56 0.17 2.21 15.20
N PRO A 57 0.99 1.43 15.94
CA PRO A 57 0.49 0.35 16.78
C PRO A 57 -0.61 0.79 17.74
N ASP A 58 -0.45 1.95 18.41
CA ASP A 58 -1.45 2.51 19.33
C ASP A 58 -2.74 2.86 18.60
N ARG A 59 -2.64 3.41 17.37
CA ARG A 59 -3.82 3.73 16.56
C ARG A 59 -4.56 2.47 16.11
N ILE A 60 -3.84 1.42 15.77
CA ILE A 60 -4.45 0.12 15.44
C ILE A 60 -5.17 -0.45 16.64
N GLN A 61 -4.56 -0.40 17.84
CA GLN A 61 -5.19 -0.85 19.07
C GLN A 61 -6.44 -0.03 19.38
N GLN A 62 -6.36 1.30 19.34
CA GLN A 62 -7.51 2.18 19.52
C GLN A 62 -8.64 1.85 18.54
N ALA A 63 -8.32 1.69 17.27
CA ALA A 63 -9.32 1.35 16.25
C ALA A 63 -9.99 -0.01 16.52
N TYR A 64 -9.24 -0.96 17.05
CA TYR A 64 -9.77 -2.27 17.44
C TYR A 64 -10.73 -2.13 18.64
N ASP A 65 -10.38 -1.36 19.64
CA ASP A 65 -11.16 -1.16 20.87
C ASP A 65 -12.43 -0.34 20.61
N GLU A 66 -12.37 0.66 19.74
CA GLU A 66 -13.49 1.53 19.35
C GLU A 66 -14.42 0.95 18.29
N GLY A 67 -14.01 -0.14 17.65
CA GLY A 67 -14.68 -0.75 16.51
C GLY A 67 -14.20 -0.25 15.16
N LEU A 68 -14.07 -1.20 14.22
CA LEU A 68 -13.57 -0.95 12.88
C LEU A 68 -14.69 -0.53 11.92
N ILE A 69 -14.41 0.45 11.05
CA ILE A 69 -15.29 0.76 9.91
C ILE A 69 -14.88 -0.09 8.72
N SER A 70 -15.73 -1.05 8.37
CA SER A 70 -15.46 -1.93 7.23
C SER A 70 -14.05 -2.54 7.30
N ASN A 71 -13.64 -2.96 8.52
CA ASN A 71 -12.32 -3.51 8.83
C ASN A 71 -11.15 -2.52 8.66
N SER A 72 -11.43 -1.23 8.71
CA SER A 72 -10.42 -0.15 8.64
C SER A 72 -10.50 0.73 9.89
N ALA A 73 -9.38 1.35 10.25
CA ALA A 73 -9.35 2.37 11.28
C ALA A 73 -9.99 3.66 10.77
N LYS A 74 -10.88 4.24 11.57
CA LYS A 74 -11.46 5.55 11.27
C LYS A 74 -10.47 6.66 11.62
N TYR A 75 -10.41 7.69 10.77
CA TYR A 75 -9.63 8.91 11.02
C TYR A 75 -10.54 10.11 11.22
N ARG A 76 -10.00 11.13 11.87
CA ARG A 76 -10.59 12.46 11.84
C ARG A 76 -10.25 13.15 10.51
N ASN A 77 -11.08 14.12 10.13
CA ASN A 77 -10.85 14.89 8.89
C ASN A 77 -9.51 15.65 8.92
N ASP A 78 -9.14 16.21 10.08
CA ASP A 78 -7.88 16.97 10.24
C ASP A 78 -6.64 16.07 10.12
N GLU A 79 -6.73 14.81 10.53
CA GLU A 79 -5.67 13.82 10.34
C GLU A 79 -5.46 13.51 8.86
N PHE A 80 -6.55 13.34 8.11
CA PHE A 80 -6.47 13.09 6.68
C PHE A 80 -6.04 14.35 5.90
N ASP A 81 -6.51 15.53 6.32
CA ASP A 81 -6.08 16.81 5.74
C ASP A 81 -4.57 17.01 5.93
N ALA A 82 -4.02 16.69 7.12
CA ALA A 82 -2.57 16.72 7.38
C ALA A 82 -1.80 15.72 6.51
N LEU A 83 -2.34 14.49 6.33
CA LEU A 83 -1.75 13.49 5.44
C LEU A 83 -1.62 14.03 4.00
N LEU A 84 -2.66 14.70 3.48
CA LEU A 84 -2.63 15.32 2.14
C LEU A 84 -1.71 16.53 2.05
N GLU A 85 -1.27 17.08 3.16
CA GLU A 85 -0.23 18.13 3.23
C GLU A 85 1.19 17.53 3.37
N GLY A 86 1.34 16.20 3.32
CA GLY A 86 2.60 15.52 3.50
C GLY A 86 3.13 15.56 4.93
N ARG A 87 2.23 15.54 5.93
CA ARG A 87 2.58 15.57 7.36
C ARG A 87 1.85 14.48 8.14
N LEU A 88 2.55 13.86 9.08
CA LEU A 88 1.96 12.99 10.10
C LEU A 88 1.66 13.78 11.38
N LEU A 89 0.89 13.16 12.28
CA LEU A 89 0.50 13.79 13.55
C LEU A 89 1.68 14.09 14.49
N ASP A 90 2.76 13.33 14.38
CA ASP A 90 4.00 13.53 15.12
C ASP A 90 4.89 14.66 14.54
N GLY A 91 4.43 15.31 13.47
CA GLY A 91 5.16 16.38 12.77
C GLY A 91 6.12 15.89 11.70
N THR A 92 6.28 14.60 11.50
CA THR A 92 7.09 14.04 10.41
C THR A 92 6.55 14.51 9.06
N SER A 93 7.43 15.01 8.20
CA SER A 93 7.10 15.43 6.83
C SER A 93 7.59 14.40 5.83
N PHE A 94 6.80 14.16 4.77
CA PHE A 94 7.12 13.22 3.71
C PHE A 94 6.58 13.73 2.36
N PRO A 95 7.19 13.35 1.23
CA PRO A 95 6.68 13.74 -0.08
C PRO A 95 5.46 12.92 -0.47
N LEU A 96 4.55 13.59 -1.19
CA LEU A 96 3.43 12.96 -1.88
C LEU A 96 3.61 13.12 -3.39
N TYR A 97 3.30 12.06 -4.11
CA TYR A 97 3.37 12.01 -5.58
C TYR A 97 2.01 11.62 -6.14
N ARG A 98 1.62 12.17 -7.28
CA ARG A 98 0.50 11.62 -8.05
C ARG A 98 0.92 10.28 -8.64
N LEU A 99 -0.05 9.40 -8.88
CA LEU A 99 0.23 8.12 -9.54
C LEU A 99 0.93 8.31 -10.89
N GLU A 100 0.54 9.33 -11.66
CA GLU A 100 1.11 9.65 -12.97
C GLU A 100 2.61 9.98 -12.90
N ASP A 101 3.08 10.50 -11.76
CA ASP A 101 4.48 10.90 -11.57
C ASP A 101 5.41 9.72 -11.24
N ILE A 102 4.82 8.57 -10.88
CA ILE A 102 5.59 7.40 -10.42
C ILE A 102 5.28 6.10 -11.14
N LYS A 103 4.19 6.02 -11.91
CA LYS A 103 3.70 4.77 -12.54
C LYS A 103 4.73 4.10 -13.45
N ASP A 104 5.64 4.87 -14.04
CA ASP A 104 6.69 4.38 -14.93
C ASP A 104 8.02 4.09 -14.20
N GLY A 105 7.96 4.03 -12.88
CA GLY A 105 9.12 3.89 -12.01
C GLY A 105 9.79 5.22 -11.72
N ARG A 106 10.21 5.44 -10.46
CA ARG A 106 10.96 6.61 -10.04
C ARG A 106 12.16 6.18 -9.21
N SER A 107 13.34 6.64 -9.60
CA SER A 107 14.56 6.46 -8.83
C SER A 107 14.58 7.40 -7.62
N ASN A 108 15.33 7.02 -6.58
CA ASN A 108 15.57 7.85 -5.39
C ASN A 108 14.32 8.25 -4.60
N LEU A 109 13.31 7.39 -4.55
CA LEU A 109 12.20 7.56 -3.60
C LEU A 109 12.75 7.47 -2.18
N PRO A 110 12.33 8.37 -1.26
CA PRO A 110 12.70 8.25 0.14
C PRO A 110 12.05 7.00 0.76
N HIS A 111 12.50 6.59 1.94
CA HIS A 111 11.91 5.45 2.64
C HIS A 111 10.41 5.68 2.94
N GLN A 112 10.05 6.90 3.35
CA GLN A 112 8.67 7.28 3.63
C GLN A 112 8.16 8.27 2.58
N PHE A 113 7.09 7.90 1.90
CA PHE A 113 6.40 8.71 0.90
C PHE A 113 4.97 8.21 0.68
N GLY A 114 4.15 9.00 0.02
CA GLY A 114 2.80 8.59 -0.36
C GLY A 114 2.55 8.74 -1.86
N VAL A 115 1.67 7.87 -2.36
CA VAL A 115 1.15 7.93 -3.73
C VAL A 115 -0.34 8.23 -3.68
N VAL A 116 -0.73 9.31 -4.33
CA VAL A 116 -2.12 9.77 -4.38
C VAL A 116 -2.73 9.42 -5.73
N LEU A 117 -3.92 8.85 -5.71
CA LEU A 117 -4.72 8.59 -6.92
C LEU A 117 -6.21 8.89 -6.63
N PRO A 118 -7.01 9.21 -7.69
CA PRO A 118 -8.45 9.37 -7.52
C PRO A 118 -9.05 8.07 -6.94
N TYR A 119 -9.91 8.18 -5.94
CA TYR A 119 -10.55 7.00 -5.35
C TYR A 119 -11.37 6.23 -6.37
N LYS A 120 -12.02 6.94 -7.31
CA LYS A 120 -12.73 6.35 -8.43
C LYS A 120 -11.85 5.42 -9.26
N THR A 121 -10.59 5.80 -9.52
CA THR A 121 -9.62 4.94 -10.23
C THR A 121 -9.40 3.63 -9.48
N ALA A 122 -9.28 3.67 -8.15
CA ALA A 122 -9.15 2.46 -7.35
C ALA A 122 -10.44 1.61 -7.35
N GLN A 123 -11.62 2.24 -7.32
CA GLN A 123 -12.90 1.55 -7.39
C GLN A 123 -13.13 0.83 -8.72
N ASP A 124 -12.66 1.41 -9.82
CA ASP A 124 -12.82 0.86 -11.17
C ASP A 124 -11.86 -0.28 -11.47
N THR A 125 -10.86 -0.51 -10.61
CA THR A 125 -10.00 -1.68 -10.75
C THR A 125 -10.76 -2.94 -10.33
N LYS A 126 -10.51 -4.04 -11.03
CA LYS A 126 -11.04 -5.34 -10.63
C LYS A 126 -10.31 -5.83 -9.38
N SER A 127 -11.05 -6.23 -8.34
CA SER A 127 -10.49 -6.97 -7.20
C SER A 127 -10.48 -8.46 -7.51
N GLY A 128 -9.36 -9.15 -7.29
CA GLY A 128 -9.22 -10.57 -7.54
C GLY A 128 -7.98 -10.91 -8.35
N TYR A 129 -8.04 -12.04 -9.05
CA TYR A 129 -6.94 -12.51 -9.88
C TYR A 129 -6.86 -11.78 -11.23
N HIS A 130 -5.62 -11.57 -11.67
CA HIS A 130 -5.27 -10.90 -12.92
C HIS A 130 -4.20 -11.66 -13.67
N GLN A 131 -4.33 -11.72 -14.98
CA GLN A 131 -3.25 -12.10 -15.87
C GLN A 131 -2.13 -11.05 -15.83
N LYS A 132 -0.95 -11.39 -16.37
CA LYS A 132 0.27 -10.58 -16.28
C LYS A 132 0.06 -9.12 -16.69
N LYS A 133 -0.39 -8.88 -17.91
CA LYS A 133 -0.53 -7.52 -18.42
C LYS A 133 -1.52 -6.68 -17.62
N PRO A 134 -2.77 -7.12 -17.36
CA PRO A 134 -3.70 -6.40 -16.48
C PRO A 134 -3.18 -6.18 -15.06
N PHE A 135 -2.33 -7.07 -14.52
CA PHE A 135 -1.73 -6.89 -13.20
C PHE A 135 -0.66 -5.78 -13.22
N LEU A 136 0.26 -5.82 -14.19
CA LEU A 136 1.36 -4.86 -14.31
C LEU A 136 0.88 -3.44 -14.64
N GLU A 137 -0.23 -3.31 -15.37
CA GLU A 137 -0.83 -2.03 -15.75
C GLU A 137 -1.91 -1.54 -14.76
N ASN A 138 -2.20 -2.30 -13.70
CA ASN A 138 -3.24 -1.96 -12.73
C ASN A 138 -2.83 -0.72 -11.90
N PRO A 139 -3.61 0.38 -11.91
CA PRO A 139 -3.27 1.61 -11.19
C PRO A 139 -3.04 1.41 -9.70
N LEU A 140 -3.82 0.53 -9.08
CA LEU A 140 -3.67 0.24 -7.65
C LEU A 140 -2.42 -0.60 -7.37
N VAL A 141 -2.07 -1.55 -8.23
CA VAL A 141 -0.81 -2.30 -8.14
C VAL A 141 0.38 -1.35 -8.28
N LEU A 142 0.33 -0.45 -9.27
CA LEU A 142 1.38 0.55 -9.48
C LEU A 142 1.54 1.48 -8.27
N ALA A 143 0.43 1.95 -7.69
CA ALA A 143 0.49 2.75 -6.47
C ALA A 143 1.09 1.97 -5.29
N ARG A 144 0.70 0.71 -5.10
CA ARG A 144 1.19 -0.19 -4.04
C ARG A 144 2.66 -0.55 -4.16
N THR A 145 3.20 -0.54 -5.38
CA THR A 145 4.58 -0.93 -5.69
C THR A 145 5.46 0.22 -6.15
N ALA A 146 4.92 1.45 -6.12
CA ALA A 146 5.61 2.66 -6.58
C ALA A 146 6.15 2.55 -8.02
N GLY A 147 5.39 1.90 -8.92
CA GLY A 147 5.72 1.80 -10.35
C GLY A 147 7.00 1.00 -10.67
N SER A 148 7.47 0.16 -9.74
CA SER A 148 8.73 -0.61 -9.91
C SER A 148 8.57 -1.75 -10.92
N HIS A 149 8.42 -1.46 -12.21
CA HIS A 149 8.11 -2.42 -13.26
C HIS A 149 9.03 -3.64 -13.29
N ASP A 150 10.35 -3.45 -13.28
CA ASP A 150 11.32 -4.56 -13.36
C ASP A 150 11.15 -5.56 -12.20
N TYR A 151 11.02 -5.04 -10.97
CA TYR A 151 10.79 -5.88 -9.81
C TYR A 151 9.39 -6.47 -9.78
N LEU A 152 8.39 -5.72 -10.24
CA LEU A 152 7.00 -6.16 -10.28
C LEU A 152 6.81 -7.31 -11.28
N GLU A 153 7.45 -7.23 -12.44
CA GLU A 153 7.44 -8.30 -13.43
C GLU A 153 8.10 -9.57 -12.89
N SER A 154 9.31 -9.46 -12.32
CA SER A 154 10.00 -10.57 -11.71
C SER A 154 9.23 -11.16 -10.51
N PHE A 155 8.60 -10.31 -9.71
CA PHE A 155 7.71 -10.73 -8.63
C PHE A 155 6.51 -11.52 -9.16
N TYR A 156 5.84 -11.01 -10.22
CA TYR A 156 4.72 -11.68 -10.86
C TYR A 156 5.11 -13.08 -11.31
N GLU A 157 6.21 -13.21 -12.06
CA GLU A 157 6.66 -14.51 -12.59
C GLU A 157 7.00 -15.53 -11.49
N LYS A 158 7.51 -15.07 -10.36
CA LYS A 158 7.80 -15.94 -9.22
C LYS A 158 6.58 -16.26 -8.37
N ALA A 159 5.66 -15.30 -8.22
CA ALA A 159 4.53 -15.41 -7.31
C ALA A 159 3.29 -16.05 -7.93
N LYS A 160 3.13 -15.99 -9.25
CA LYS A 160 1.95 -16.49 -9.94
C LYS A 160 1.59 -17.92 -9.53
N ALA A 161 0.30 -18.17 -9.39
CA ALA A 161 -0.23 -19.52 -9.18
C ALA A 161 0.03 -20.44 -10.38
N SER A 162 -0.30 -21.71 -10.26
CA SER A 162 -0.12 -22.70 -11.34
C SER A 162 -0.92 -22.37 -12.60
N ASP A 163 -2.02 -21.62 -12.45
CA ASP A 163 -2.84 -21.09 -13.56
C ASP A 163 -2.31 -19.81 -14.20
N GLY A 164 -1.26 -19.24 -13.63
CA GLY A 164 -0.57 -18.06 -14.17
C GLY A 164 -1.12 -16.72 -13.71
N ASP A 165 -2.12 -16.68 -12.83
CA ASP A 165 -2.73 -15.46 -12.33
C ASP A 165 -2.16 -15.02 -10.97
N LEU A 166 -2.15 -13.71 -10.71
CA LEU A 166 -1.75 -13.12 -9.43
C LEU A 166 -2.84 -12.21 -8.89
N GLY A 167 -3.12 -12.31 -7.60
CA GLY A 167 -4.19 -11.56 -6.94
C GLY A 167 -3.82 -10.11 -6.63
N ASN A 168 -4.76 -9.20 -6.86
CA ASN A 168 -4.77 -7.85 -6.32
C ASN A 168 -6.13 -7.58 -5.69
N TYR A 169 -6.18 -7.60 -4.36
CA TYR A 169 -7.44 -7.56 -3.63
C TYR A 169 -7.63 -6.23 -2.92
N HIS A 170 -8.83 -5.66 -3.02
CA HIS A 170 -9.24 -4.43 -2.36
C HIS A 170 -10.74 -4.43 -2.09
N PRO A 171 -11.22 -3.63 -1.09
CA PRO A 171 -12.63 -3.59 -0.70
C PRO A 171 -13.37 -2.36 -1.25
N PHE A 172 -12.89 -1.73 -2.30
CA PHE A 172 -13.38 -0.39 -2.72
C PHE A 172 -14.68 -0.42 -3.52
N SER A 173 -15.09 -1.56 -4.03
CA SER A 173 -16.33 -1.68 -4.82
C SER A 173 -17.57 -1.32 -3.99
N GLY A 174 -18.46 -0.49 -4.56
CA GLY A 174 -19.77 -0.17 -3.99
C GLY A 174 -19.75 0.72 -2.75
N ARG A 175 -18.70 1.48 -2.49
CA ARG A 175 -18.58 2.40 -1.35
C ARG A 175 -18.68 3.85 -1.79
N ASP A 176 -19.85 4.46 -1.61
CA ASP A 176 -20.11 5.84 -2.02
C ASP A 176 -19.87 6.86 -0.88
N ALA A 177 -20.09 6.48 0.38
CA ALA A 177 -19.86 7.37 1.51
C ALA A 177 -18.39 7.31 1.96
N ILE A 178 -17.69 8.44 1.90
CA ILE A 178 -16.29 8.55 2.29
C ILE A 178 -16.18 9.10 3.71
N ILE A 179 -15.86 8.20 4.63
CA ILE A 179 -15.37 8.56 5.96
C ILE A 179 -13.84 8.33 5.92
N PRO A 180 -13.03 9.29 6.37
CA PRO A 180 -11.59 9.11 6.42
C PRO A 180 -11.23 7.84 7.19
N GLN A 181 -10.52 6.94 6.55
CA GLN A 181 -10.18 5.63 7.08
C GLN A 181 -8.94 5.05 6.42
N GLY A 182 -8.28 4.15 7.11
CA GLY A 182 -7.09 3.48 6.59
C GLY A 182 -6.96 2.04 7.00
N ARG A 183 -6.15 1.31 6.27
CA ARG A 183 -5.82 -0.09 6.48
C ARG A 183 -4.38 -0.38 6.12
N VAL A 184 -3.79 -1.39 6.74
CA VAL A 184 -2.50 -1.92 6.37
C VAL A 184 -2.63 -2.91 5.22
N LEU A 185 -1.57 -3.05 4.43
CA LEU A 185 -1.49 -4.00 3.34
C LEU A 185 -0.74 -5.27 3.74
N PHE A 186 -1.06 -6.33 3.04
CA PHE A 186 -0.43 -7.64 3.19
C PHE A 186 0.12 -8.11 1.84
N VAL A 187 1.20 -8.86 1.89
CA VAL A 187 1.67 -9.66 0.76
C VAL A 187 1.56 -11.11 1.15
N ASP A 188 0.70 -11.84 0.47
CA ASP A 188 0.48 -13.26 0.69
C ASP A 188 1.01 -14.08 -0.47
N LEU A 189 1.43 -15.29 -0.16
CA LEU A 189 1.92 -16.24 -1.13
C LEU A 189 1.18 -17.57 -1.10
N THR A 190 0.46 -17.87 -0.05
CA THR A 190 -0.41 -19.04 -0.03
C THR A 190 -1.61 -18.85 -0.94
N SER A 191 -2.02 -17.60 -1.16
CA SER A 191 -3.07 -17.21 -2.10
C SER A 191 -2.58 -16.22 -3.18
N TYR A 192 -1.26 -16.06 -3.32
CA TYR A 192 -0.61 -15.36 -4.43
C TYR A 192 -1.15 -13.96 -4.70
N GLY A 193 -0.82 -12.97 -3.83
CA GLY A 193 -1.31 -11.64 -4.13
C GLY A 193 -0.89 -10.50 -3.21
N LEU A 194 -1.35 -9.30 -3.60
CA LEU A 194 -1.30 -8.06 -2.85
C LEU A 194 -2.68 -7.83 -2.22
N TYR A 195 -2.75 -7.75 -0.91
CA TYR A 195 -4.00 -7.71 -0.16
C TYR A 195 -4.20 -6.39 0.57
N GLY A 196 -5.30 -5.70 0.29
CA GLY A 196 -5.81 -4.57 1.04
C GLY A 196 -7.22 -4.78 1.59
N ASN A 197 -7.76 -6.01 1.51
CA ASN A 197 -9.11 -6.33 1.97
C ASN A 197 -9.17 -7.11 3.28
N ASN A 198 -8.02 -7.42 3.90
CA ASN A 198 -7.97 -8.14 5.16
C ASN A 198 -8.31 -7.23 6.35
N ASN A 199 -8.71 -7.87 7.45
CA ASN A 199 -9.05 -7.19 8.69
C ASN A 199 -7.81 -6.78 9.47
N LEU A 200 -7.87 -5.65 10.20
CA LEU A 200 -6.79 -5.21 11.07
C LEU A 200 -6.48 -6.19 12.22
N TYR A 201 -7.39 -7.08 12.56
CA TYR A 201 -7.21 -8.08 13.63
C TYR A 201 -6.69 -9.45 13.17
N ASN A 202 -6.35 -9.60 11.90
CA ASN A 202 -5.74 -10.85 11.44
C ASN A 202 -4.31 -10.98 11.98
N ASN A 203 -3.99 -12.13 12.55
CA ASN A 203 -2.66 -12.44 13.04
C ASN A 203 -1.66 -12.39 11.89
N GLY A 204 -0.79 -11.40 11.89
CA GLY A 204 0.22 -11.18 10.85
C GLY A 204 1.64 -11.18 11.39
N ARG A 205 2.59 -11.35 10.48
CA ARG A 205 4.01 -11.12 10.74
C ARG A 205 4.40 -9.78 10.16
N PHE A 206 4.98 -8.92 10.98
CA PHE A 206 5.55 -7.67 10.53
C PHE A 206 6.95 -7.91 9.97
N VAL A 207 7.24 -7.33 8.82
CA VAL A 207 8.60 -7.23 8.28
C VAL A 207 8.94 -5.76 8.19
N GLY A 208 9.90 -5.35 8.99
CA GLY A 208 10.57 -4.08 8.85
C GLY A 208 11.86 -4.25 8.05
N VAL A 209 12.23 -3.28 7.23
CA VAL A 209 13.60 -3.16 6.74
C VAL A 209 14.36 -2.37 7.80
N ALA A 210 15.31 -3.02 8.48
CA ALA A 210 16.20 -2.29 9.36
C ALA A 210 17.01 -1.28 8.52
N PRO A 211 17.10 0.01 8.93
CA PRO A 211 18.03 0.92 8.30
C PRO A 211 19.43 0.32 8.37
N GLU A 212 20.21 0.43 7.30
CA GLU A 212 21.62 0.02 7.33
C GLU A 212 22.29 0.69 8.53
N ALA A 213 22.87 -0.11 9.42
CA ALA A 213 23.58 0.43 10.57
C ALA A 213 24.65 1.40 10.06
N PRO A 214 24.75 2.63 10.60
CA PRO A 214 25.78 3.56 10.21
C PRO A 214 27.15 2.90 10.45
N GLY A 215 27.90 2.59 9.39
CA GLY A 215 29.23 1.99 9.50
C GLY A 215 29.40 0.57 9.01
N ALA A 216 28.41 -0.09 8.42
CA ALA A 216 28.62 -1.36 7.74
C ALA A 216 29.51 -1.15 6.48
N ARG A 217 30.83 -1.17 6.67
CA ARG A 217 31.77 -1.18 5.56
C ARG A 217 31.58 -2.48 4.79
N LYS A 218 31.30 -2.36 3.50
CA LYS A 218 31.39 -3.48 2.56
C LYS A 218 32.80 -4.07 2.65
N LYS A 219 32.90 -5.32 3.12
CA LYS A 219 34.10 -6.13 2.95
C LYS A 219 34.15 -6.73 1.55
#